data_fc056028861fef4eb016bd8a9122419f
#
_entry.id   fc056028861fef4eb016bd8a9122419f
#
_cell.length_a   1.000
_cell.length_b   1.000
_cell.length_c   1.000
_cell.angle_alpha   90.00
_cell.angle_beta   90.00
_cell.angle_gamma   90.00
#
_symmetry.space_group_name_H-M   'P 1'
#
loop_
_entity.id
_entity.type
_entity.pdbx_description
1 polymer ?
#
loop_
_entity_poly.entity_id
_entity_poly.type
_entity_poly.pdbx_seq_one_letter_code
_entity_poly.pdbx_strand_id
1 'polypeptide(L)'
;MALVWLVVLAVVGCSGSKVTAKSSAELPRYQIRTIALVPFTTLATPQVRDVVDQGLFAPQGARRSDMALAVPPNTEQPLRQTVTVPAGAGATVTQLLWSRLRERRGVTVLAPSEAAKALASSVTAQPAAGQSRAVTVAKQLKADASLIGQVLVYQERVGGRFGASPPATVGFEAKVIAADGQVLWEGNYYEKQRPMIEDMMGFVQRWGMFVTAEELAIYGVKHLLLEFPFGTVEER
;
A
#
# COMPACT_ATOMS: atom_id res chain seq x y z
N MET A 1 -40.77 -3.22 21.49
CA MET A 1 -39.34 -3.60 21.60
C MET A 1 -38.69 -4.09 20.30
N ALA A 2 -39.44 -4.51 19.28
CA ALA A 2 -38.88 -4.96 17.98
C ALA A 2 -38.33 -3.83 17.08
N LEU A 3 -38.81 -2.60 17.24
CA LEU A 3 -38.41 -1.46 16.40
C LEU A 3 -37.00 -0.91 16.75
N VAL A 4 -36.53 -1.11 17.97
CA VAL A 4 -35.23 -0.62 18.43
C VAL A 4 -34.09 -1.49 17.87
N TRP A 5 -34.34 -2.77 17.58
CA TRP A 5 -33.33 -3.67 17.00
C TRP A 5 -33.08 -3.43 15.51
N LEU A 6 -34.02 -2.81 14.80
CA LEU A 6 -33.89 -2.55 13.36
C LEU A 6 -33.02 -1.32 13.05
N VAL A 7 -32.89 -0.40 14.01
CA VAL A 7 -32.06 0.82 13.84
C VAL A 7 -30.57 0.56 14.10
N VAL A 8 -30.21 -0.46 14.88
CA VAL A 8 -28.82 -0.79 15.20
C VAL A 8 -28.11 -1.48 14.03
N LEU A 9 -28.83 -2.09 13.10
CA LEU A 9 -28.24 -2.75 11.92
C LEU A 9 -27.90 -1.81 10.76
N ALA A 10 -28.33 -0.54 10.81
CA ALA A 10 -28.10 0.42 9.71
C ALA A 10 -26.81 1.26 9.85
N VAL A 11 -25.99 1.06 10.89
CA VAL A 11 -24.75 1.80 11.13
C VAL A 11 -23.51 0.94 10.83
N VAL A 12 -23.62 -0.05 9.95
CA VAL A 12 -22.43 -0.62 9.31
C VAL A 12 -21.99 0.35 8.24
N GLY A 13 -21.41 1.46 8.69
CA GLY A 13 -20.87 2.51 7.85
C GLY A 13 -19.85 1.94 6.88
N CYS A 14 -19.94 2.32 5.63
CA CYS A 14 -18.98 2.08 4.55
C CYS A 14 -17.60 2.61 4.92
N SER A 15 -16.85 1.90 5.75
CA SER A 15 -15.41 2.03 5.77
C SER A 15 -14.93 1.29 4.52
N GLY A 16 -14.65 2.05 3.44
CA GLY A 16 -14.12 1.50 2.21
C GLY A 16 -12.95 0.57 2.52
N SER A 17 -12.96 -0.64 1.94
CA SER A 17 -11.91 -1.62 2.15
C SER A 17 -10.56 -1.00 1.76
N LYS A 18 -9.63 -0.95 2.70
CA LYS A 18 -8.26 -0.44 2.50
C LYS A 18 -7.43 -1.43 1.68
N VAL A 19 -7.89 -2.67 1.59
CA VAL A 19 -7.32 -3.76 0.82
C VAL A 19 -8.31 -4.19 -0.25
N THR A 20 -7.82 -4.32 -1.46
CA THR A 20 -8.56 -4.96 -2.56
C THR A 20 -7.71 -6.09 -3.09
N ALA A 21 -8.27 -7.30 -3.15
CA ALA A 21 -7.58 -8.45 -3.69
C ALA A 21 -8.46 -9.19 -4.69
N LYS A 22 -7.82 -9.77 -5.70
CA LYS A 22 -8.48 -10.55 -6.74
C LYS A 22 -7.64 -11.77 -7.07
N SER A 23 -8.24 -12.95 -6.99
CA SER A 23 -7.65 -14.20 -7.49
C SER A 23 -8.15 -14.50 -8.88
N SER A 24 -7.28 -15.05 -9.72
CA SER A 24 -7.65 -15.54 -11.05
C SER A 24 -8.56 -16.76 -10.96
N ALA A 25 -9.51 -16.88 -11.85
CA ALA A 25 -10.33 -18.09 -12.00
C ALA A 25 -9.48 -19.33 -12.37
N GLU A 26 -8.31 -19.11 -12.96
CA GLU A 26 -7.35 -20.17 -13.32
C GLU A 26 -6.53 -20.69 -12.13
N LEU A 27 -6.56 -19.99 -10.97
CA LEU A 27 -5.77 -20.34 -9.79
C LEU A 27 -5.84 -21.82 -9.40
N PRO A 28 -7.00 -22.51 -9.41
CA PRO A 28 -7.10 -23.92 -9.03
C PRO A 28 -6.32 -24.88 -9.94
N ARG A 29 -5.93 -24.44 -11.14
CA ARG A 29 -5.14 -25.25 -12.08
C ARG A 29 -3.65 -25.25 -11.77
N TYR A 30 -3.20 -24.36 -10.88
CA TYR A 30 -1.79 -24.18 -10.53
C TYR A 30 -1.47 -24.77 -9.17
N GLN A 31 -0.40 -25.54 -9.12
CA GLN A 31 0.17 -26.04 -7.87
C GLN A 31 1.38 -25.19 -7.50
N ILE A 32 1.16 -24.10 -6.78
CA ILE A 32 2.21 -23.18 -6.38
C ILE A 32 2.78 -23.62 -5.05
N ARG A 33 4.01 -24.12 -5.06
CA ARG A 33 4.79 -24.53 -3.88
C ARG A 33 5.96 -23.61 -3.59
N THR A 34 6.48 -22.95 -4.64
CA THR A 34 7.64 -22.08 -4.54
C THR A 34 7.35 -20.74 -5.20
N ILE A 35 7.52 -19.66 -4.45
CA ILE A 35 7.33 -18.28 -4.91
C ILE A 35 8.62 -17.49 -4.74
N ALA A 36 9.12 -16.87 -5.80
CA ALA A 36 10.25 -15.95 -5.73
C ALA A 36 9.75 -14.54 -5.38
N LEU A 37 10.19 -13.98 -4.25
CA LEU A 37 9.85 -12.59 -3.88
C LEU A 37 10.82 -11.63 -4.56
N VAL A 38 10.34 -10.95 -5.59
CA VAL A 38 11.10 -9.92 -6.30
C VAL A 38 11.07 -8.61 -5.51
N PRO A 39 12.21 -7.92 -5.35
CA PRO A 39 12.22 -6.62 -4.69
C PRO A 39 11.22 -5.64 -5.33
N PHE A 40 10.39 -5.03 -4.49
CA PHE A 40 9.39 -4.04 -4.91
C PHE A 40 10.07 -2.80 -5.48
N THR A 41 9.49 -2.28 -6.54
CA THR A 41 9.90 -1.00 -7.11
C THR A 41 9.13 0.14 -6.47
N THR A 42 9.62 1.36 -6.63
CA THR A 42 8.89 2.57 -6.26
C THR A 42 8.38 3.28 -7.51
N LEU A 43 7.24 3.94 -7.39
CA LEU A 43 6.72 4.76 -8.47
C LEU A 43 7.64 5.97 -8.67
N ALA A 44 8.25 6.07 -9.85
CA ALA A 44 9.18 7.15 -10.18
C ALA A 44 8.47 8.48 -10.49
N THR A 45 7.20 8.42 -10.91
CA THR A 45 6.43 9.62 -11.27
C THR A 45 6.12 10.46 -10.03
N PRO A 46 6.46 11.77 -10.02
CA PRO A 46 6.08 12.66 -8.94
C PRO A 46 4.57 12.72 -8.78
N GLN A 47 4.12 12.67 -7.53
CA GLN A 47 2.70 12.74 -7.18
C GLN A 47 2.37 14.13 -6.68
N VAL A 48 1.20 14.64 -7.02
CA VAL A 48 0.72 15.92 -6.48
C VAL A 48 0.30 15.68 -5.02
N ARG A 49 0.87 16.48 -4.11
CA ARG A 49 0.43 16.47 -2.73
C ARG A 49 -0.96 17.11 -2.66
N ASP A 50 -1.93 16.42 -2.05
CA ASP A 50 -3.24 17.02 -1.78
C ASP A 50 -3.07 18.21 -0.82
N VAL A 51 -3.16 19.40 -1.35
CA VAL A 51 -3.04 20.67 -0.60
C VAL A 51 -4.34 20.98 0.15
N VAL A 52 -5.39 20.18 -0.05
CA VAL A 52 -6.72 20.41 0.53
C VAL A 52 -6.70 20.48 2.06
N ASP A 53 -5.72 19.87 2.72
CA ASP A 53 -5.59 19.93 4.18
C ASP A 53 -4.94 21.23 4.72
N GLN A 54 -4.44 22.11 3.85
CA GLN A 54 -3.88 23.42 4.29
C GLN A 54 -4.89 24.56 4.31
N GLY A 55 -6.09 24.35 3.78
CA GLY A 55 -7.09 25.42 3.57
C GLY A 55 -7.93 25.79 4.78
N LEU A 56 -7.82 25.12 5.91
CA LEU A 56 -8.70 25.37 7.08
C LEU A 56 -8.03 26.07 8.27
N PHE A 57 -6.78 26.41 8.16
CA PHE A 57 -6.15 27.30 9.14
C PHE A 57 -6.16 28.74 8.63
N ALA A 58 -7.36 29.36 8.56
CA ALA A 58 -7.43 30.81 8.59
C ALA A 58 -6.76 31.29 9.88
N PRO A 59 -5.87 32.32 9.81
CA PRO A 59 -5.25 32.86 11.01
C PRO A 59 -6.34 33.19 12.02
N GLN A 60 -6.19 32.69 13.26
CA GLN A 60 -7.14 33.02 14.32
C GLN A 60 -7.17 34.53 14.49
N GLY A 61 -8.29 35.16 14.12
CA GLY A 61 -8.48 36.60 14.19
C GLY A 61 -8.87 37.30 12.87
N ALA A 62 -8.74 36.63 11.72
CA ALA A 62 -9.20 37.22 10.46
C ALA A 62 -10.73 37.25 10.42
N ARG A 63 -11.30 38.47 10.35
CA ARG A 63 -12.75 38.61 10.16
C ARG A 63 -13.11 38.24 8.71
N ARG A 64 -14.29 37.65 8.54
CA ARG A 64 -14.80 37.22 7.23
C ARG A 64 -14.81 38.33 6.15
N SER A 65 -14.93 39.58 6.59
CA SER A 65 -14.82 40.77 5.72
C SER A 65 -13.41 41.05 5.22
N ASP A 66 -12.37 40.65 5.96
CA ASP A 66 -10.99 40.93 5.60
C ASP A 66 -10.45 39.94 4.55
N MET A 67 -11.06 38.74 4.49
CA MET A 67 -10.70 37.73 3.48
C MET A 67 -11.21 38.04 2.07
N ALA A 68 -12.27 38.86 1.94
CA ALA A 68 -12.83 39.22 0.62
C ALA A 68 -12.00 40.29 -0.12
N LEU A 69 -11.18 41.06 0.60
CA LEU A 69 -10.39 42.15 0.04
C LEU A 69 -8.90 41.80 -0.15
N ALA A 70 -8.45 40.64 0.36
CA ALA A 70 -7.05 40.25 0.38
C ALA A 70 -6.67 39.25 -0.72
N VAL A 71 -7.49 39.02 -1.74
CA VAL A 71 -7.10 38.23 -2.90
C VAL A 71 -6.41 39.13 -3.90
N PRO A 72 -5.07 39.16 -4.01
CA PRO A 72 -4.41 39.91 -5.04
C PRO A 72 -4.81 39.33 -6.40
N PRO A 73 -5.02 40.16 -7.43
CA PRO A 73 -5.46 39.76 -8.77
C PRO A 73 -4.46 38.84 -9.51
N ASN A 74 -3.29 38.62 -8.96
CA ASN A 74 -2.25 37.71 -9.45
C ASN A 74 -1.93 36.66 -8.41
N THR A 75 -2.92 35.86 -8.01
CA THR A 75 -2.64 34.69 -7.20
C THR A 75 -1.93 33.70 -8.10
N GLU A 76 -0.61 33.65 -8.01
CA GLU A 76 0.17 32.52 -8.47
C GLU A 76 -0.51 31.30 -7.89
N GLN A 77 -0.95 30.36 -8.76
CA GLN A 77 -1.55 29.12 -8.33
C GLN A 77 -0.62 28.51 -7.27
N PRO A 78 -1.14 28.13 -6.10
CA PRO A 78 -0.28 27.59 -5.06
C PRO A 78 0.56 26.48 -5.69
N LEU A 79 1.89 26.62 -5.62
CA LEU A 79 2.84 25.69 -6.21
C LEU A 79 2.44 24.30 -5.78
N ARG A 80 1.95 23.49 -6.71
CA ARG A 80 1.57 22.11 -6.43
C ARG A 80 2.84 21.39 -5.97
N GLN A 81 2.95 21.19 -4.66
CA GLN A 81 4.07 20.45 -4.12
C GLN A 81 3.98 19.00 -4.64
N THR A 82 4.96 18.61 -5.41
CA THR A 82 5.11 17.23 -5.84
C THR A 82 5.95 16.46 -4.83
N VAL A 83 5.54 15.24 -4.55
CA VAL A 83 6.24 14.32 -3.67
C VAL A 83 6.58 13.06 -4.46
N THR A 84 7.83 12.63 -4.37
CA THR A 84 8.26 11.34 -4.92
C THR A 84 8.25 10.28 -3.84
N VAL A 85 8.00 9.04 -4.22
CA VAL A 85 8.12 7.91 -3.29
C VAL A 85 9.59 7.76 -2.89
N PRO A 86 9.92 7.71 -1.58
CA PRO A 86 11.29 7.52 -1.14
C PRO A 86 11.91 6.24 -1.73
N ALA A 87 13.16 6.30 -2.17
CA ALA A 87 13.84 5.16 -2.80
C ALA A 87 13.88 3.90 -1.89
N GLY A 88 13.95 4.08 -0.57
CA GLY A 88 13.94 2.98 0.40
C GLY A 88 12.58 2.33 0.63
N ALA A 89 11.47 2.96 0.22
CA ALA A 89 10.12 2.45 0.49
C ALA A 89 9.87 1.06 -0.11
N GLY A 90 10.38 0.81 -1.32
CA GLY A 90 10.32 -0.51 -1.96
C GLY A 90 11.01 -1.59 -1.13
N ALA A 91 12.21 -1.30 -0.63
CA ALA A 91 12.96 -2.23 0.22
C ALA A 91 12.23 -2.49 1.55
N THR A 92 11.68 -1.45 2.19
CA THR A 92 10.90 -1.58 3.42
C THR A 92 9.69 -2.50 3.22
N VAL A 93 8.85 -2.25 2.21
CA VAL A 93 7.67 -3.09 1.94
C VAL A 93 8.08 -4.52 1.58
N THR A 94 9.15 -4.70 0.79
CA THR A 94 9.69 -6.03 0.45
C THR A 94 10.09 -6.80 1.72
N GLN A 95 10.80 -6.16 2.62
CA GLN A 95 11.26 -6.79 3.86
C GLN A 95 10.10 -7.15 4.79
N LEU A 96 9.09 -6.29 4.88
CA LEU A 96 7.87 -6.56 5.63
C LEU A 96 7.11 -7.77 5.07
N LEU A 97 6.96 -7.86 3.75
CA LEU A 97 6.34 -9.02 3.09
C LEU A 97 7.18 -10.28 3.31
N TRP A 98 8.51 -10.19 3.13
CA TRP A 98 9.42 -11.32 3.34
C TRP A 98 9.31 -11.89 4.73
N SER A 99 9.33 -11.04 5.78
CA SER A 99 9.25 -11.47 7.17
C SER A 99 8.00 -12.27 7.48
N ARG A 100 6.88 -11.96 6.83
CA ARG A 100 5.58 -12.62 7.04
C ARG A 100 5.39 -13.85 6.14
N LEU A 101 5.83 -13.74 4.89
CA LEU A 101 5.62 -14.82 3.90
C LEU A 101 6.48 -16.05 4.19
N ARG A 102 7.69 -15.89 4.70
CA ARG A 102 8.57 -17.01 5.07
C ARG A 102 8.03 -17.87 6.21
N GLU A 103 7.08 -17.35 6.99
CA GLU A 103 6.44 -18.07 8.11
C GLU A 103 5.21 -18.88 7.67
N ARG A 104 4.78 -18.75 6.40
CA ARG A 104 3.61 -19.48 5.90
C ARG A 104 3.97 -20.94 5.60
N ARG A 105 3.07 -21.84 5.98
CA ARG A 105 3.20 -23.29 5.68
C ARG A 105 2.57 -23.60 4.33
N GLY A 106 3.09 -24.63 3.66
CA GLY A 106 2.57 -25.11 2.37
C GLY A 106 3.09 -24.35 1.15
N VAL A 107 3.86 -23.28 1.35
CA VAL A 107 4.55 -22.56 0.30
C VAL A 107 5.96 -22.18 0.77
N THR A 108 6.94 -22.37 -0.11
CA THR A 108 8.32 -21.90 0.12
C THR A 108 8.51 -20.57 -0.59
N VAL A 109 8.90 -19.53 0.13
CA VAL A 109 9.17 -18.22 -0.48
C VAL A 109 10.67 -18.01 -0.54
N LEU A 110 11.19 -17.78 -1.75
CA LEU A 110 12.62 -17.52 -1.99
C LEU A 110 12.94 -16.07 -1.62
N ALA A 111 14.14 -15.87 -1.07
CA ALA A 111 14.55 -14.58 -0.54
C ALA A 111 14.61 -13.48 -1.62
N PRO A 112 14.29 -12.23 -1.28
CA PRO A 112 14.41 -11.10 -2.23
C PRO A 112 15.83 -10.93 -2.78
N SER A 113 16.85 -11.28 -2.01
CA SER A 113 18.25 -11.23 -2.44
C SER A 113 18.58 -12.22 -3.57
N GLU A 114 17.93 -13.38 -3.58
CA GLU A 114 18.11 -14.37 -4.67
C GLU A 114 17.42 -13.88 -5.94
N ALA A 115 16.22 -13.35 -5.82
CA ALA A 115 15.50 -12.74 -6.93
C ALA A 115 16.24 -11.53 -7.51
N ALA A 116 16.86 -10.70 -6.66
CA ALA A 116 17.69 -9.58 -7.11
C ALA A 116 18.93 -10.05 -7.88
N LYS A 117 19.62 -11.12 -7.43
CA LYS A 117 20.74 -11.71 -8.15
C LYS A 117 20.32 -12.26 -9.52
N ALA A 118 19.18 -12.96 -9.57
CA ALA A 118 18.62 -13.47 -10.82
C ALA A 118 18.32 -12.33 -11.80
N LEU A 119 17.73 -11.23 -11.33
CA LEU A 119 17.51 -10.04 -12.16
C LEU A 119 18.83 -9.43 -12.68
N ALA A 120 19.84 -9.32 -11.82
CA ALA A 120 21.12 -8.75 -12.21
C ALA A 120 21.85 -9.59 -13.28
N SER A 121 21.71 -10.92 -13.22
CA SER A 121 22.29 -11.82 -14.22
C SER A 121 21.55 -11.83 -15.55
N SER A 122 20.30 -11.35 -15.61
CA SER A 122 19.46 -11.31 -16.81
C SER A 122 19.58 -10.01 -17.64
N VAL A 123 20.42 -9.07 -17.25
CA VAL A 123 20.57 -7.70 -17.82
C VAL A 123 21.20 -7.67 -19.22
N THR A 124 21.04 -8.68 -20.04
CA THR A 124 21.38 -8.60 -21.47
C THR A 124 20.23 -8.15 -22.37
N ALA A 125 19.06 -7.85 -21.86
CA ALA A 125 17.91 -7.41 -22.63
C ALA A 125 17.13 -6.31 -21.92
N GLN A 126 16.77 -5.27 -22.68
CA GLN A 126 15.84 -4.16 -22.41
C GLN A 126 15.06 -4.18 -21.10
N PRO A 127 14.73 -3.01 -20.51
CA PRO A 127 13.90 -2.93 -19.30
C PRO A 127 12.54 -3.58 -19.59
N ALA A 128 12.46 -4.86 -19.29
CA ALA A 128 11.25 -5.65 -19.48
C ALA A 128 10.15 -5.14 -18.54
N ALA A 129 8.92 -5.10 -19.02
CA ALA A 129 7.75 -4.81 -18.19
C ALA A 129 7.71 -5.72 -16.95
N GLY A 130 7.11 -5.25 -15.86
CA GLY A 130 7.11 -5.97 -14.58
C GLY A 130 6.75 -7.46 -14.70
N GLN A 131 5.78 -7.80 -15.56
CA GLN A 131 5.37 -9.19 -15.82
C GLN A 131 6.48 -10.03 -16.44
N SER A 132 7.19 -9.51 -17.45
CA SER A 132 8.34 -10.22 -18.08
C SER A 132 9.48 -10.45 -17.09
N ARG A 133 9.72 -9.50 -16.17
CA ARG A 133 10.71 -9.64 -15.08
C ARG A 133 10.32 -10.77 -14.12
N ALA A 134 9.03 -10.84 -13.75
CA ALA A 134 8.51 -11.90 -12.89
C ALA A 134 8.74 -13.28 -13.49
N VAL A 135 8.37 -13.47 -14.77
CA VAL A 135 8.56 -14.74 -15.49
C VAL A 135 10.05 -15.11 -15.58
N THR A 136 10.92 -14.16 -15.89
CA THR A 136 12.37 -14.39 -15.95
C THR A 136 12.91 -14.89 -14.62
N VAL A 137 12.55 -14.22 -13.51
CA VAL A 137 12.98 -14.62 -12.16
C VAL A 137 12.46 -16.00 -11.79
N ALA A 138 11.15 -16.27 -12.02
CA ALA A 138 10.56 -17.57 -11.75
C ALA A 138 11.31 -18.69 -12.46
N LYS A 139 11.58 -18.53 -13.76
CA LYS A 139 12.31 -19.53 -14.57
C LYS A 139 13.76 -19.74 -14.11
N GLN A 140 14.49 -18.66 -13.83
CA GLN A 140 15.87 -18.75 -13.37
C GLN A 140 16.01 -19.44 -12.01
N LEU A 141 15.11 -19.14 -11.09
CA LEU A 141 15.11 -19.71 -9.75
C LEU A 141 14.35 -21.04 -9.66
N LYS A 142 13.79 -21.53 -10.80
CA LYS A 142 12.94 -22.73 -10.84
C LYS A 142 11.78 -22.64 -9.84
N ALA A 143 11.25 -21.45 -9.64
CA ALA A 143 10.07 -21.19 -8.82
C ALA A 143 8.80 -21.34 -9.67
N ASP A 144 7.71 -21.77 -9.05
CA ASP A 144 6.41 -21.94 -9.72
C ASP A 144 5.81 -20.58 -10.09
N ALA A 145 6.09 -19.55 -9.27
CA ALA A 145 5.62 -18.19 -9.48
C ALA A 145 6.60 -17.16 -8.91
N SER A 146 6.38 -15.89 -9.30
CA SER A 146 7.04 -14.74 -8.70
C SER A 146 6.02 -13.78 -8.11
N LEU A 147 6.31 -13.25 -6.90
CA LEU A 147 5.60 -12.14 -6.31
C LEU A 147 6.36 -10.85 -6.62
N ILE A 148 5.75 -9.98 -7.38
CA ILE A 148 6.27 -8.65 -7.72
C ILE A 148 5.36 -7.57 -7.13
N GLY A 149 5.87 -6.35 -7.00
CA GLY A 149 5.04 -5.23 -6.58
C GLY A 149 5.68 -3.87 -6.79
N GLN A 150 4.87 -2.86 -6.54
CA GLN A 150 5.27 -1.46 -6.63
C GLN A 150 4.67 -0.67 -5.46
N VAL A 151 5.50 0.17 -4.86
CA VAL A 151 5.04 1.18 -3.89
C VAL A 151 4.61 2.42 -4.67
N LEU A 152 3.34 2.75 -4.56
CA LEU A 152 2.68 3.84 -5.29
C LEU A 152 2.77 5.15 -4.52
N VAL A 153 2.62 5.08 -3.21
CA VAL A 153 2.73 6.23 -2.30
C VAL A 153 3.32 5.79 -0.98
N TYR A 154 4.21 6.61 -0.42
CA TYR A 154 4.81 6.39 0.89
C TYR A 154 5.18 7.75 1.48
N GLN A 155 4.26 8.32 2.23
CA GLN A 155 4.41 9.65 2.81
C GLN A 155 4.38 9.55 4.32
N GLU A 156 5.41 10.13 4.95
CA GLU A 156 5.46 10.24 6.39
C GLU A 156 4.51 11.34 6.88
N ARG A 157 3.97 11.17 8.06
CA ARG A 157 3.20 12.21 8.74
C ARG A 157 4.08 13.40 9.09
N VAL A 158 3.50 14.58 9.08
CA VAL A 158 4.14 15.79 9.60
C VAL A 158 3.46 16.15 10.91
N GLY A 159 4.24 16.17 12.01
CA GLY A 159 3.72 16.40 13.35
C GLY A 159 3.85 15.19 14.28
N GLY A 160 3.15 15.22 15.40
CA GLY A 160 3.25 14.23 16.47
C GLY A 160 2.20 13.11 16.39
N ARG A 161 2.23 12.20 17.38
CA ARG A 161 1.25 11.10 17.47
C ARG A 161 -0.17 11.60 17.78
N PHE A 162 -0.30 12.76 18.40
CA PHE A 162 -1.60 13.32 18.78
C PHE A 162 -2.13 14.39 17.83
N GLY A 163 -1.32 14.76 16.82
CA GLY A 163 -1.69 15.71 15.79
C GLY A 163 -0.70 15.65 14.64
N ALA A 164 -1.19 15.35 13.44
CA ALA A 164 -0.40 15.30 12.22
C ALA A 164 -1.15 15.92 11.05
N SER A 165 -0.46 16.80 10.33
CA SER A 165 -0.96 17.40 9.08
C SER A 165 0.22 17.66 8.14
N PRO A 166 0.29 16.98 6.98
CA PRO A 166 -0.53 15.85 6.57
C PRO A 166 -0.28 14.58 7.40
N PRO A 167 -1.25 13.68 7.47
CA PRO A 167 -1.09 12.36 8.08
C PRO A 167 -0.29 11.43 7.16
N ALA A 168 0.18 10.30 7.71
CA ALA A 168 0.84 9.27 6.93
C ALA A 168 -0.08 8.71 5.84
N THR A 169 0.52 8.44 4.68
CA THR A 169 -0.18 7.81 3.56
C THR A 169 0.72 6.73 2.96
N VAL A 170 0.18 5.52 2.81
CA VAL A 170 0.87 4.39 2.20
C VAL A 170 -0.05 3.70 1.21
N GLY A 171 0.51 3.39 0.04
CA GLY A 171 -0.16 2.59 -0.98
C GLY A 171 0.84 1.76 -1.75
N PHE A 172 0.52 0.49 -1.95
CA PHE A 172 1.33 -0.43 -2.75
C PHE A 172 0.45 -1.51 -3.38
N GLU A 173 0.92 -2.03 -4.50
CA GLU A 173 0.31 -3.17 -5.19
C GLU A 173 1.27 -4.35 -5.21
N ALA A 174 0.69 -5.55 -5.26
CA ALA A 174 1.41 -6.81 -5.34
C ALA A 174 0.71 -7.75 -6.32
N LYS A 175 1.47 -8.54 -7.10
CA LYS A 175 0.95 -9.53 -8.04
C LYS A 175 1.74 -10.82 -7.96
N VAL A 176 1.03 -11.94 -7.94
CA VAL A 176 1.64 -13.27 -8.12
C VAL A 176 1.46 -13.67 -9.57
N ILE A 177 2.58 -13.93 -10.23
CA ILE A 177 2.65 -14.29 -11.64
C ILE A 177 3.32 -15.64 -11.78
N ALA A 178 2.65 -16.60 -12.38
CA ALA A 178 3.18 -17.93 -12.64
C ALA A 178 4.36 -17.90 -13.62
N ALA A 179 5.15 -18.95 -13.67
CA ALA A 179 6.33 -19.04 -14.54
C ALA A 179 5.97 -19.04 -16.05
N ASP A 180 4.71 -19.30 -16.42
CA ASP A 180 4.19 -19.17 -17.77
C ASP A 180 3.70 -17.77 -18.11
N GLY A 181 3.61 -16.86 -17.10
CA GLY A 181 3.19 -15.48 -17.26
C GLY A 181 1.74 -15.21 -16.85
N GLN A 182 0.97 -16.21 -16.44
CA GLN A 182 -0.40 -16.00 -15.98
C GLN A 182 -0.41 -15.27 -14.63
N VAL A 183 -1.21 -14.22 -14.53
CA VAL A 183 -1.45 -13.53 -13.26
C VAL A 183 -2.43 -14.36 -12.43
N LEU A 184 -1.99 -14.84 -11.29
CA LEU A 184 -2.77 -15.72 -10.40
C LEU A 184 -3.49 -14.96 -9.31
N TRP A 185 -2.87 -13.87 -8.83
CA TRP A 185 -3.42 -13.05 -7.77
C TRP A 185 -2.89 -11.62 -7.88
N GLU A 186 -3.75 -10.69 -7.58
CA GLU A 186 -3.44 -9.26 -7.47
C GLU A 186 -3.99 -8.74 -6.16
N GLY A 187 -3.20 -7.95 -5.46
CA GLY A 187 -3.60 -7.28 -4.25
C GLY A 187 -3.14 -5.84 -4.23
N ASN A 188 -3.97 -4.97 -3.71
CA ASN A 188 -3.70 -3.54 -3.57
C ASN A 188 -4.04 -3.12 -2.15
N TYR A 189 -3.18 -2.32 -1.57
CA TYR A 189 -3.42 -1.62 -0.32
C TYR A 189 -3.25 -0.13 -0.53
N TYR A 190 -4.20 0.65 -0.04
CA TYR A 190 -4.09 2.10 0.02
C TYR A 190 -4.76 2.62 1.28
N GLU A 191 -4.01 3.39 2.05
CA GLU A 191 -4.53 4.08 3.21
C GLU A 191 -3.87 5.44 3.39
N LYS A 192 -4.69 6.49 3.49
CA LYS A 192 -4.37 7.79 4.06
C LYS A 192 -5.01 7.83 5.44
N GLN A 193 -4.21 7.93 6.47
CA GLN A 193 -4.76 8.01 7.82
C GLN A 193 -5.61 9.27 7.97
N ARG A 194 -6.80 9.13 8.54
CA ARG A 194 -7.74 10.23 8.75
C ARG A 194 -7.86 10.54 10.23
N PRO A 195 -8.18 11.81 10.58
CA PRO A 195 -8.52 12.18 11.96
C PRO A 195 -9.75 11.41 12.46
N MET A 196 -9.92 11.33 13.79
CA MET A 196 -11.03 10.63 14.44
C MET A 196 -12.41 11.06 13.93
N ILE A 197 -12.56 12.34 13.57
CA ILE A 197 -13.83 12.92 13.10
C ILE A 197 -14.24 12.33 11.73
N GLU A 198 -13.28 11.87 10.93
CA GLU A 198 -13.52 11.35 9.58
C GLU A 198 -13.48 9.81 9.52
N ASP A 199 -12.69 9.16 10.38
CA ASP A 199 -12.57 7.71 10.46
C ASP A 199 -12.38 7.27 11.93
N MET A 200 -13.49 7.28 12.67
CA MET A 200 -13.49 6.91 14.09
C MET A 200 -13.01 5.47 14.31
N MET A 201 -13.44 4.53 13.46
CA MET A 201 -13.09 3.12 13.62
C MET A 201 -11.60 2.87 13.35
N GLY A 202 -11.05 3.42 12.26
CA GLY A 202 -9.64 3.31 11.95
C GLY A 202 -8.75 4.04 12.96
N PHE A 203 -9.22 5.15 13.52
CA PHE A 203 -8.52 5.88 14.57
C PHE A 203 -8.48 5.10 15.90
N VAL A 204 -9.61 4.52 16.31
CA VAL A 204 -9.70 3.68 17.53
C VAL A 204 -8.84 2.41 17.38
N GLN A 205 -8.80 1.77 16.21
CA GLN A 205 -7.94 0.61 15.96
C GLN A 205 -6.44 0.92 16.13
N ARG A 206 -6.06 2.19 16.05
CA ARG A 206 -4.69 2.68 16.25
C ARG A 206 -4.51 3.41 17.60
N TRP A 207 -5.35 3.09 18.59
CA TRP A 207 -5.28 3.67 19.94
C TRP A 207 -5.40 5.21 19.95
N GLY A 208 -6.13 5.78 18.99
CA GLY A 208 -6.32 7.22 18.93
C GLY A 208 -5.07 8.02 18.54
N MET A 209 -4.12 7.42 17.84
CA MET A 209 -2.84 8.05 17.51
C MET A 209 -2.61 8.09 15.98
N PHE A 210 -1.89 9.12 15.54
CA PHE A 210 -1.32 9.15 14.20
C PHE A 210 -0.07 8.28 14.15
N VAL A 211 -0.09 7.28 13.28
CA VAL A 211 1.02 6.34 13.07
C VAL A 211 2.01 6.85 12.02
N THR A 212 3.21 6.28 11.99
CA THR A 212 4.21 6.54 10.95
C THR A 212 3.85 5.82 9.64
N ALA A 213 4.50 6.18 8.53
CA ALA A 213 4.32 5.48 7.27
C ALA A 213 4.75 4.01 7.37
N GLU A 214 5.78 3.71 8.16
CA GLU A 214 6.24 2.33 8.38
C GLU A 214 5.20 1.52 9.17
N GLU A 215 4.66 2.06 10.26
CA GLU A 215 3.59 1.41 11.03
C GLU A 215 2.36 1.15 10.15
N LEU A 216 2.03 2.10 9.24
CA LEU A 216 0.94 1.95 8.29
C LEU A 216 1.24 0.87 7.23
N ALA A 217 2.49 0.77 6.77
CA ALA A 217 2.93 -0.28 5.85
C ALA A 217 2.87 -1.67 6.52
N ILE A 218 3.27 -1.80 7.79
CA ILE A 218 3.13 -3.04 8.57
C ILE A 218 1.67 -3.48 8.63
N TYR A 219 0.77 -2.55 8.92
CA TYR A 219 -0.66 -2.79 8.92
C TYR A 219 -1.16 -3.24 7.54
N GLY A 220 -0.77 -2.53 6.49
CA GLY A 220 -1.15 -2.83 5.11
C GLY A 220 -0.68 -4.22 4.65
N VAL A 221 0.57 -4.57 4.93
CA VAL A 221 1.12 -5.91 4.61
C VAL A 221 0.36 -7.00 5.35
N LYS A 222 0.07 -6.80 6.65
CA LYS A 222 -0.71 -7.76 7.43
C LYS A 222 -2.08 -8.01 6.80
N HIS A 223 -2.81 -6.94 6.48
CA HIS A 223 -4.16 -7.06 5.91
C HIS A 223 -4.15 -7.59 4.48
N LEU A 224 -3.17 -7.19 3.65
CA LEU A 224 -3.03 -7.73 2.31
C LEU A 224 -2.78 -9.24 2.32
N LEU A 225 -2.00 -9.73 3.28
CA LEU A 225 -1.69 -11.15 3.40
C LEU A 225 -2.84 -12.00 3.98
N LEU A 226 -3.88 -11.41 4.55
CA LEU A 226 -5.13 -12.14 4.87
C LEU A 226 -5.84 -12.61 3.60
N GLU A 227 -5.73 -11.83 2.51
CA GLU A 227 -6.32 -12.13 1.21
C GLU A 227 -5.39 -12.93 0.28
N PHE A 228 -4.19 -13.32 0.78
CA PHE A 228 -3.19 -14.02 -0.02
C PHE A 228 -3.49 -15.51 -0.08
N PRO A 229 -3.72 -16.09 -1.30
CA PRO A 229 -4.28 -17.44 -1.43
C PRO A 229 -3.29 -18.59 -1.26
N PHE A 230 -2.00 -18.29 -1.08
CA PHE A 230 -0.95 -19.32 -1.02
C PHE A 230 -0.42 -19.51 0.39
N GLY A 231 -0.39 -20.78 0.81
CA GLY A 231 0.05 -21.18 2.14
C GLY A 231 -0.90 -20.72 3.25
N THR A 232 -0.72 -21.28 4.44
CA THR A 232 -1.53 -20.98 5.64
C THR A 232 -0.66 -20.33 6.72
N VAL A 233 -1.25 -19.48 7.51
CA VAL A 233 -0.63 -18.94 8.73
C VAL A 233 -1.07 -19.83 9.90
N GLU A 234 -0.12 -20.25 10.73
CA GLU A 234 -0.45 -20.92 11.98
C GLU A 234 -0.97 -19.86 12.96
N GLU A 235 -2.23 -19.96 13.34
CA GLU A 235 -2.76 -19.18 14.48
C GLU A 235 -2.07 -19.66 15.75
N ARG A 236 -1.27 -18.80 16.35
CA ARG A 236 -0.71 -18.97 17.69
C ARG A 236 -1.61 -18.31 18.70
#